data_e21d881bb82defb703c738755e92a254
#
_entry.id   e21d881bb82defb703c738755e92a254
#
_cell.length_a   1.000
_cell.length_b   1.000
_cell.length_c   1.000
_cell.angle_alpha   90.00
_cell.angle_beta   90.00
_cell.angle_gamma   90.00
#
_symmetry.space_group_name_H-M   'P 1'
#
loop_
_entity.id
_entity.type
_entity.pdbx_description
1 polymer ?
#
loop_
_entity_poly.entity_id
_entity_poly.type
_entity_poly.pdbx_seq_one_letter_code
_entity_poly.pdbx_strand_id
1 'polypeptide(L)'
;MARKLTAIIIVASFAVAGVAQAAGNAAAGKDKSAVCAGCHGDRGQGIAPNPALAGKPDADLVKALKDFKSGRVSSVMHGLTASLSDQDIENLAAYYASLK
;
A
#
# COMPACT_ATOMS: atom_id res chain seq x y z
N MET A 1 2.93 51.94 37.80
CA MET A 1 2.03 51.41 36.78
C MET A 1 2.54 50.06 36.34
N ALA A 2 1.83 49.00 36.70
CA ALA A 2 2.22 47.63 36.32
C ALA A 2 1.77 47.40 34.89
N ARG A 3 2.70 47.24 33.97
CA ARG A 3 2.39 46.74 32.63
C ARG A 3 2.15 45.24 32.74
N LYS A 4 0.93 44.83 32.55
CA LYS A 4 0.62 43.41 32.40
C LYS A 4 1.13 42.94 31.04
N LEU A 5 2.25 42.25 31.06
CA LEU A 5 2.74 41.54 29.90
C LEU A 5 1.83 40.30 29.74
N THR A 6 0.91 40.38 28.82
CA THR A 6 0.14 39.22 28.42
C THR A 6 1.06 38.33 27.59
N ALA A 7 1.60 37.30 28.21
CA ALA A 7 2.33 36.30 27.46
C ALA A 7 1.34 35.56 26.56
N ILE A 8 1.42 35.82 25.27
CA ILE A 8 0.68 35.02 24.28
C ILE A 8 1.43 33.70 24.15
N ILE A 9 0.92 32.69 24.80
CA ILE A 9 1.41 31.32 24.57
C ILE A 9 0.89 30.91 23.21
N ILE A 10 1.73 31.00 22.21
CA ILE A 10 1.46 30.40 20.91
C ILE A 10 1.68 28.89 21.11
N VAL A 11 0.61 28.17 21.35
CA VAL A 11 0.64 26.71 21.26
C VAL A 11 0.77 26.39 19.78
N ALA A 12 2.00 26.17 19.32
CA ALA A 12 2.21 25.59 18.03
C ALA A 12 1.66 24.16 18.09
N SER A 13 0.45 23.99 17.62
CA SER A 13 -0.08 22.67 17.36
C SER A 13 0.75 22.09 16.23
N PHE A 14 1.80 21.35 16.57
CA PHE A 14 2.34 20.39 15.62
C PHE A 14 1.24 19.36 15.41
N ALA A 15 0.43 19.57 14.37
CA ALA A 15 -0.19 18.45 13.77
C ALA A 15 0.97 17.56 13.32
N VAL A 16 1.30 16.60 14.15
CA VAL A 16 1.98 15.42 13.65
C VAL A 16 0.99 14.91 12.61
N ALA A 17 1.17 15.33 11.35
CA ALA A 17 0.76 14.51 10.26
C ALA A 17 1.43 13.19 10.61
N GLY A 18 0.69 12.34 11.30
CA GLY A 18 1.16 11.02 11.59
C GLY A 18 1.80 10.58 10.29
N VAL A 19 2.96 10.00 10.34
CA VAL A 19 3.46 9.30 9.20
C VAL A 19 2.30 8.41 8.85
N ALA A 20 1.36 8.98 8.13
CA ALA A 20 0.45 8.21 7.38
C ALA A 20 1.40 7.38 6.54
N GLN A 21 1.64 6.17 6.99
CA GLN A 21 1.98 5.13 6.07
C GLN A 21 0.91 5.28 5.04
N ALA A 22 1.25 6.12 4.08
CA ALA A 22 0.27 6.58 3.15
C ALA A 22 -0.44 5.35 2.63
N ALA A 23 -1.74 5.31 2.82
CA ALA A 23 -2.57 4.47 2.03
C ALA A 23 -1.94 4.48 0.64
N GLY A 24 -1.66 3.33 0.08
CA GLY A 24 -0.93 3.23 -1.16
C GLY A 24 -1.57 4.10 -2.24
N ASN A 25 -0.79 4.54 -3.16
CA ASN A 25 -1.26 5.30 -4.31
C ASN A 25 -1.73 4.31 -5.40
N ALA A 26 -3.03 4.30 -5.69
CA ALA A 26 -3.62 3.38 -6.67
C ALA A 26 -3.07 3.61 -8.10
N ALA A 27 -2.81 4.86 -8.50
CA ALA A 27 -2.24 5.14 -9.81
C ALA A 27 -0.82 4.60 -9.96
N ALA A 28 0.01 4.76 -8.94
CA ALA A 28 1.35 4.17 -8.90
C ALA A 28 1.28 2.63 -8.85
N GLY A 29 0.31 2.08 -8.14
CA GLY A 29 0.05 0.64 -8.11
C GLY A 29 -0.35 0.09 -9.47
N LYS A 30 -1.16 0.81 -10.22
CA LYS A 30 -1.51 0.44 -11.59
C LYS A 30 -0.27 0.32 -12.48
N ASP A 31 0.61 1.29 -12.41
CA ASP A 31 1.86 1.25 -13.18
C ASP A 31 2.72 0.05 -12.80
N LYS A 32 2.79 -0.26 -11.52
CA LYS A 32 3.57 -1.39 -11.01
C LYS A 32 2.92 -2.75 -11.32
N SER A 33 1.62 -2.78 -11.52
CA SER A 33 0.85 -4.02 -11.72
C SER A 33 1.14 -4.73 -13.05
N ALA A 34 1.85 -4.10 -13.95
CA ALA A 34 2.20 -4.71 -15.25
C ALA A 34 2.85 -6.09 -15.09
N VAL A 35 3.69 -6.26 -14.06
CA VAL A 35 4.35 -7.55 -13.78
C VAL A 35 3.41 -8.61 -13.22
N CYS A 36 2.25 -8.22 -12.75
CA CYS A 36 1.24 -9.11 -12.17
C CYS A 36 0.20 -9.54 -13.21
N ALA A 37 -0.01 -8.71 -14.22
CA ALA A 37 -1.11 -8.83 -15.17
C ALA A 37 -1.07 -10.13 -15.99
N GLY A 38 0.11 -10.59 -16.36
CA GLY A 38 0.26 -11.79 -17.17
C GLY A 38 -0.30 -13.05 -16.53
N CYS A 39 -0.29 -13.13 -15.20
CA CYS A 39 -0.77 -14.27 -14.44
C CYS A 39 -2.10 -14.03 -13.75
N HIS A 40 -2.37 -12.80 -13.31
CA HIS A 40 -3.58 -12.47 -12.55
C HIS A 40 -4.66 -11.75 -13.38
N GLY A 41 -4.36 -11.41 -14.62
CA GLY A 41 -5.25 -10.63 -15.48
C GLY A 41 -4.97 -9.14 -15.44
N ASP A 42 -5.31 -8.41 -16.50
CA ASP A 42 -5.01 -6.98 -16.67
C ASP A 42 -5.59 -6.10 -15.57
N ARG A 43 -6.67 -6.56 -14.94
CA ARG A 43 -7.33 -5.89 -13.82
C ARG A 43 -7.33 -6.75 -12.57
N GLY A 44 -6.48 -7.75 -12.49
CA GLY A 44 -6.44 -8.65 -11.35
C GLY A 44 -7.70 -9.52 -11.19
N GLN A 45 -8.42 -9.78 -12.27
CA GLN A 45 -9.65 -10.58 -12.25
C GLN A 45 -9.40 -12.06 -11.98
N GLY A 46 -8.16 -12.49 -12.07
CA GLY A 46 -7.75 -13.88 -11.95
C GLY A 46 -7.75 -14.62 -13.29
N ILE A 47 -6.75 -15.45 -13.48
CA ILE A 47 -6.64 -16.39 -14.59
C ILE A 47 -6.27 -17.73 -13.96
N ALA A 48 -7.21 -18.69 -13.95
CA ALA A 48 -7.01 -19.96 -13.27
C ALA A 48 -5.67 -20.63 -13.69
N PRO A 49 -4.87 -21.15 -12.77
CA PRO A 49 -5.13 -21.33 -11.34
C PRO A 49 -4.79 -20.13 -10.45
N ASN A 50 -4.40 -18.98 -11.03
CA ASN A 50 -4.00 -17.81 -10.29
C ASN A 50 -5.22 -17.06 -9.74
N PRO A 51 -5.21 -16.66 -8.47
CA PRO A 51 -6.40 -16.07 -7.85
C PRO A 51 -6.67 -14.65 -8.35
N ALA A 52 -7.92 -14.23 -8.21
CA ALA A 52 -8.31 -12.84 -8.38
C ALA A 52 -7.71 -11.97 -7.28
N LEU A 53 -7.28 -10.77 -7.63
CA LEU A 53 -6.76 -9.75 -6.74
C LEU A 53 -7.74 -8.58 -6.59
N ALA A 54 -8.50 -8.32 -7.65
CA ALA A 54 -9.43 -7.20 -7.73
C ALA A 54 -10.49 -7.27 -6.62
N GLY A 55 -10.72 -6.14 -5.97
CA GLY A 55 -11.76 -5.97 -4.97
C GLY A 55 -11.48 -6.62 -3.61
N LYS A 56 -10.31 -7.23 -3.43
CA LYS A 56 -9.92 -7.75 -2.11
C LYS A 56 -9.59 -6.60 -1.15
N PRO A 57 -9.81 -6.79 0.16
CA PRO A 57 -9.43 -5.79 1.14
C PRO A 57 -7.95 -5.43 1.05
N ASP A 58 -7.64 -4.15 1.12
CA ASP A 58 -6.27 -3.62 1.05
C ASP A 58 -5.34 -4.33 2.04
N ALA A 59 -5.75 -4.43 3.30
CA ALA A 59 -4.94 -5.07 4.35
C ALA A 59 -4.61 -6.53 4.04
N ASP A 60 -5.52 -7.27 3.41
CA ASP A 60 -5.29 -8.67 3.04
C ASP A 60 -4.28 -8.77 1.90
N LEU A 61 -4.35 -7.85 0.93
CA LEU A 61 -3.39 -7.77 -0.17
C LEU A 61 -1.99 -7.41 0.32
N VAL A 62 -1.89 -6.43 1.21
CA VAL A 62 -0.61 -6.04 1.83
C VAL A 62 0.01 -7.22 2.56
N LYS A 63 -0.77 -7.91 3.38
CA LYS A 63 -0.29 -9.06 4.14
C LYS A 63 0.21 -10.17 3.21
N ALA A 64 -0.57 -10.51 2.19
CA ALA A 64 -0.21 -11.56 1.24
C ALA A 64 1.09 -11.22 0.50
N LEU A 65 1.22 -10.00 -0.01
CA LEU A 65 2.43 -9.56 -0.72
C LEU A 65 3.67 -9.55 0.19
N LYS A 66 3.53 -9.12 1.45
CA LYS A 66 4.62 -9.16 2.42
C LYS A 66 5.03 -10.59 2.78
N ASP A 67 4.08 -11.48 2.91
CA ASP A 67 4.33 -12.89 3.20
C ASP A 67 5.09 -13.56 2.04
N PHE A 68 4.75 -13.26 0.80
CA PHE A 68 5.51 -13.72 -0.37
C PHE A 68 6.91 -13.11 -0.41
N LYS A 69 7.02 -11.81 -0.22
CA LYS A 69 8.31 -11.11 -0.26
C LYS A 69 9.29 -11.65 0.78
N SER A 70 8.83 -11.94 1.98
CA SER A 70 9.66 -12.48 3.06
C SER A 70 10.04 -13.95 2.89
N GLY A 71 9.43 -14.65 1.92
CA GLY A 71 9.61 -16.09 1.74
C GLY A 71 8.85 -16.94 2.74
N ARG A 72 7.93 -16.36 3.51
CA ARG A 72 7.10 -17.08 4.47
C ARG A 72 6.19 -18.10 3.77
N VAL A 73 5.75 -17.76 2.58
CA VAL A 73 5.02 -18.65 1.70
C VAL A 73 5.87 -18.95 0.48
N SER A 74 6.20 -20.22 0.30
CA SER A 74 7.00 -20.66 -0.85
C SER A 74 6.14 -20.71 -2.11
N SER A 75 6.45 -19.86 -3.07
CA SER A 75 5.78 -19.86 -4.36
C SER A 75 6.59 -19.04 -5.38
N VAL A 76 6.18 -19.11 -6.65
CA VAL A 76 6.74 -18.23 -7.70
C VAL A 76 6.58 -16.76 -7.34
N MET A 77 5.55 -16.42 -6.56
CA MET A 77 5.32 -15.06 -6.07
C MET A 77 6.45 -14.53 -5.19
N HIS A 78 7.19 -15.38 -4.50
CA HIS A 78 8.35 -14.94 -3.74
C HIS A 78 9.37 -14.25 -4.65
N GLY A 79 9.73 -14.86 -5.78
CA GLY A 79 10.65 -14.27 -6.74
C GLY A 79 10.13 -12.99 -7.37
N LEU A 80 8.82 -12.92 -7.65
CA LEU A 80 8.20 -11.75 -8.27
C LEU A 80 8.05 -10.57 -7.30
N THR A 81 7.94 -10.83 -6.01
CA THR A 81 7.76 -9.80 -4.98
C THR A 81 9.06 -9.36 -4.31
N ALA A 82 10.14 -10.10 -4.51
CA ALA A 82 11.41 -9.86 -3.82
C ALA A 82 11.98 -8.45 -4.03
N SER A 83 11.77 -7.88 -5.22
CA SER A 83 12.26 -6.54 -5.58
C SER A 83 11.29 -5.41 -5.24
N LEU A 84 10.08 -5.72 -4.75
CA LEU A 84 9.11 -4.71 -4.37
C LEU A 84 9.53 -4.01 -3.08
N SER A 85 9.44 -2.69 -3.06
CA SER A 85 9.53 -1.93 -1.81
C SER A 85 8.23 -2.09 -1.00
N ASP A 86 8.26 -1.74 0.29
CA ASP A 86 7.04 -1.70 1.09
C ASP A 86 6.03 -0.71 0.51
N GLN A 87 6.49 0.41 -0.06
CA GLN A 87 5.61 1.36 -0.73
C GLN A 87 5.00 0.78 -2.01
N ASP A 88 5.76 0.01 -2.79
CA ASP A 88 5.22 -0.70 -3.96
C ASP A 88 4.09 -1.65 -3.56
N ILE A 89 4.26 -2.35 -2.46
CA ILE A 89 3.25 -3.25 -1.92
C ILE A 89 1.98 -2.49 -1.52
N GLU A 90 2.13 -1.38 -0.80
CA GLU A 90 0.99 -0.54 -0.43
C GLU A 90 0.28 0.02 -1.67
N ASN A 91 1.02 0.44 -2.68
CA ASN A 91 0.48 0.97 -3.92
C ASN A 91 -0.29 -0.10 -4.72
N LEU A 92 0.29 -1.29 -4.86
CA LEU A 92 -0.36 -2.43 -5.53
C LEU A 92 -1.65 -2.83 -4.81
N ALA A 93 -1.61 -2.90 -3.48
CA ALA A 93 -2.78 -3.23 -2.68
C ALA A 93 -3.89 -2.19 -2.85
N ALA A 94 -3.55 -0.90 -2.83
CA ALA A 94 -4.52 0.17 -3.07
C ALA A 94 -5.16 0.08 -4.46
N TYR A 95 -4.35 -0.22 -5.47
CA TYR A 95 -4.85 -0.37 -6.84
C TYR A 95 -5.84 -1.52 -6.95
N TYR A 96 -5.45 -2.73 -6.57
CA TYR A 96 -6.33 -3.89 -6.69
C TYR A 96 -7.56 -3.80 -5.77
N ALA A 97 -7.42 -3.28 -4.58
CA ALA A 97 -8.56 -3.08 -3.67
C ALA A 97 -9.59 -2.09 -4.25
N SER A 98 -9.17 -1.13 -5.06
CA SER A 98 -10.04 -0.16 -5.71
C SER A 98 -10.85 -0.73 -6.88
N LEU A 99 -10.46 -1.86 -7.41
CA LEU A 99 -11.12 -2.51 -8.55
C LEU A 99 -12.28 -3.37 -8.05
N LYS A 100 -13.43 -3.13 -8.59
CA LYS A 100 -14.65 -3.89 -8.24
C LYS A 100 -15.17 -4.64 -9.42
#